data_4310eb7c1943db2ea071c08c5c9ef6cf
#
_entry.id   4310eb7c1943db2ea071c08c5c9ef6cf
#
_cell.length_a   1.000
_cell.length_b   1.000
_cell.length_c   1.000
_cell.angle_alpha   90.00
_cell.angle_beta   90.00
_cell.angle_gamma   90.00
#
_symmetry.space_group_name_H-M   'P 1'
#
loop_
_entity.id
_entity.type
_entity.pdbx_description
1 polymer ?
#
loop_
_entity_poly.entity_id
_entity_poly.type
_entity_poly.pdbx_seq_one_letter_code
_entity_poly.pdbx_strand_id
1 'polypeptide(L)'
;GTLTFYGASVMYGAFQDGSSYQENNKLDVITTTALNIEPIKDVLKIRGDFTYKAIRSDQVRISDIQKGYSAPNAPEEYNSTSYKSDWRYNTDYVASNIVLTWTPKLGTNHNLNVVGGWNIEKTNYRRLYLQRRGLLNYQTPSFELMDSDEYAVDDDGYDKSLVGVFARINYTLLNRYIFEFSARYDGSSL
;
A
#
# COMPACT_ATOMS: atom_id res chain seq x y z
N GLY A 1 26.61 30.78 -24.00
CA GLY A 1 26.48 29.95 -25.18
C GLY A 1 25.22 29.10 -25.07
N THR A 2 24.36 29.17 -26.08
CA THR A 2 23.11 28.39 -26.13
C THR A 2 23.48 26.95 -26.46
N LEU A 3 23.13 26.01 -25.59
CA LEU A 3 23.27 24.59 -25.90
C LEU A 3 22.17 24.19 -26.86
N THR A 4 22.57 23.71 -28.04
CA THR A 4 21.64 23.22 -29.07
C THR A 4 21.65 21.70 -29.07
N PHE A 5 20.51 21.08 -28.82
CA PHE A 5 20.35 19.64 -28.78
C PHE A 5 19.73 19.13 -30.09
N TYR A 6 20.24 18.03 -30.63
CA TYR A 6 19.76 17.39 -31.84
C TYR A 6 19.20 15.99 -31.52
N GLY A 7 18.02 15.68 -32.02
CA GLY A 7 17.46 14.34 -31.93
C GLY A 7 17.14 13.86 -30.53
N ALA A 8 17.54 12.64 -30.19
CA ALA A 8 17.21 11.99 -28.89
C ALA A 8 17.73 12.70 -27.64
N SER A 9 18.65 13.65 -27.77
CA SER A 9 19.19 14.42 -26.67
C SER A 9 18.26 15.53 -26.13
N VAL A 10 17.17 15.82 -26.83
CA VAL A 10 16.16 16.80 -26.41
C VAL A 10 15.53 16.42 -25.06
N MET A 11 15.23 15.12 -24.86
CA MET A 11 14.71 14.64 -23.57
C MET A 11 15.70 14.85 -22.41
N TYR A 12 16.99 14.76 -22.69
CA TYR A 12 18.03 14.95 -21.67
C TYR A 12 18.15 16.42 -21.23
N GLY A 13 17.98 17.35 -22.15
CA GLY A 13 17.97 18.78 -21.87
C GLY A 13 16.89 19.20 -20.88
N ALA A 14 15.69 18.64 -21.03
CA ALA A 14 14.56 18.96 -20.16
C ALA A 14 14.72 18.52 -18.70
N PHE A 15 15.45 17.44 -18.47
CA PHE A 15 15.79 17.03 -17.11
C PHE A 15 16.90 17.90 -16.50
N GLN A 16 17.74 18.53 -17.32
CA GLN A 16 18.81 19.40 -16.84
C GLN A 16 18.34 20.80 -16.46
N ASP A 17 17.34 21.35 -17.12
CA ASP A 17 16.81 22.69 -16.81
C ASP A 17 15.76 22.70 -15.66
N GLY A 18 15.32 21.49 -15.23
CA GLY A 18 14.38 21.35 -14.14
C GLY A 18 12.92 21.69 -14.50
N SER A 19 12.62 21.93 -15.80
CA SER A 19 11.26 22.21 -16.25
C SER A 19 10.36 20.98 -16.23
N SER A 20 10.97 19.79 -16.28
CA SER A 20 10.27 18.50 -16.18
C SER A 20 10.78 17.73 -14.98
N TYR A 21 9.88 17.34 -14.08
CA TYR A 21 10.23 16.61 -12.88
C TYR A 21 9.12 15.67 -12.43
N GLN A 22 9.50 14.74 -11.56
CA GLN A 22 8.58 13.87 -10.85
C GLN A 22 8.90 13.92 -9.37
N GLU A 23 7.88 14.15 -8.57
CA GLU A 23 7.94 14.12 -7.11
C GLU A 23 7.08 12.97 -6.59
N ASN A 24 7.63 12.20 -5.65
CA ASN A 24 6.93 11.09 -5.01
C ASN A 24 7.01 11.28 -3.50
N ASN A 25 5.85 11.41 -2.87
CA ASN A 25 5.72 11.51 -1.42
C ASN A 25 5.00 10.27 -0.90
N LYS A 26 5.58 9.60 0.10
CA LYS A 26 4.97 8.44 0.72
C LYS A 26 4.98 8.54 2.23
N LEU A 27 3.81 8.35 2.83
CA LEU A 27 3.62 8.19 4.26
C LEU A 27 3.13 6.75 4.53
N ASP A 28 3.82 6.03 5.41
CA ASP A 28 3.44 4.69 5.85
C ASP A 28 3.38 4.70 7.39
N VAL A 29 2.20 4.52 7.95
CA VAL A 29 1.97 4.51 9.40
C VAL A 29 1.39 3.17 9.78
N ILE A 30 2.02 2.50 10.74
CA ILE A 30 1.55 1.23 11.31
C ILE A 30 1.45 1.39 12.81
N THR A 31 0.31 1.03 13.36
CA THR A 31 0.08 0.98 14.80
C THR A 31 -0.48 -0.38 15.17
N THR A 32 0.15 -1.04 16.14
CA THR A 32 -0.34 -2.31 16.68
C THR A 32 -0.49 -2.18 18.21
N THR A 33 -1.66 -2.52 18.70
CA THR A 33 -1.96 -2.60 20.13
C THR A 33 -2.27 -4.05 20.47
N ALA A 34 -1.68 -4.57 21.54
CA ALA A 34 -1.92 -5.92 22.00
C ALA A 34 -2.29 -5.94 23.50
N LEU A 35 -3.26 -6.77 23.85
CA LEU A 35 -3.69 -7.01 25.21
C LEU A 35 -3.54 -8.50 25.53
N ASN A 36 -2.88 -8.81 26.63
CA ASN A 36 -2.77 -10.16 27.15
C ASN A 36 -3.44 -10.21 28.51
N ILE A 37 -4.39 -11.11 28.69
CA ILE A 37 -5.13 -11.33 29.91
C ILE A 37 -4.95 -12.80 30.34
N GLU A 38 -4.72 -13.04 31.59
CA GLU A 38 -4.65 -14.37 32.20
C GLU A 38 -5.70 -14.49 33.30
N PRO A 39 -6.97 -14.76 32.97
CA PRO A 39 -8.06 -14.82 33.95
C PRO A 39 -7.87 -15.91 34.98
N ILE A 40 -7.24 -17.02 34.61
CA ILE A 40 -6.90 -18.12 35.46
C ILE A 40 -5.41 -18.42 35.27
N LYS A 41 -4.62 -18.14 36.29
CA LYS A 41 -3.17 -18.27 36.25
C LYS A 41 -2.75 -19.68 35.81
N ASP A 42 -1.87 -19.74 34.79
CA ASP A 42 -1.32 -20.95 34.18
C ASP A 42 -2.35 -21.87 33.50
N VAL A 43 -3.63 -21.48 33.44
CA VAL A 43 -4.72 -22.31 32.86
C VAL A 43 -5.38 -21.67 31.67
N LEU A 44 -5.71 -20.38 31.73
CA LEU A 44 -6.42 -19.68 30.68
C LEU A 44 -5.75 -18.37 30.33
N LYS A 45 -5.29 -18.25 29.07
CA LYS A 45 -4.70 -17.03 28.53
C LYS A 45 -5.52 -16.57 27.33
N ILE A 46 -5.78 -15.28 27.28
CA ILE A 46 -6.46 -14.61 26.17
C ILE A 46 -5.54 -13.52 25.67
N ARG A 47 -5.23 -13.55 24.38
CA ARG A 47 -4.49 -12.51 23.70
C ARG A 47 -5.34 -11.90 22.62
N GLY A 48 -5.47 -10.58 22.64
CA GLY A 48 -6.07 -9.80 21.55
C GLY A 48 -5.03 -8.84 20.97
N ASP A 49 -4.98 -8.71 19.67
CA ASP A 49 -4.22 -7.65 19.02
C ASP A 49 -5.06 -6.98 17.92
N PHE A 50 -4.79 -5.69 17.76
CA PHE A 50 -5.39 -4.85 16.77
C PHE A 50 -4.30 -4.08 16.03
N THR A 51 -4.29 -4.14 14.72
CA THR A 51 -3.36 -3.43 13.86
C THR A 51 -4.12 -2.52 12.91
N TYR A 52 -3.68 -1.27 12.84
CA TYR A 52 -4.08 -0.33 11.81
C TYR A 52 -2.86 0.10 11.00
N LYS A 53 -2.97 0.03 9.68
CA LYS A 53 -1.94 0.52 8.76
C LYS A 53 -2.57 1.47 7.75
N ALA A 54 -1.98 2.66 7.60
CA ALA A 54 -2.34 3.63 6.58
C ALA A 54 -1.13 3.90 5.68
N ILE A 55 -1.31 3.71 4.38
CA ILE A 55 -0.34 4.10 3.36
C ILE A 55 -0.98 5.18 2.52
N ARG A 56 -0.27 6.31 2.40
CA ARG A 56 -0.63 7.42 1.52
C ARG A 56 0.55 7.67 0.60
N SER A 57 0.32 7.65 -0.69
CA SER A 57 1.37 7.90 -1.67
C SER A 57 0.84 8.85 -2.73
N ASP A 58 1.48 9.99 -2.84
CA ASP A 58 1.19 11.01 -3.83
C ASP A 58 2.37 11.11 -4.80
N GLN A 59 2.07 11.07 -6.08
CA GLN A 59 3.04 11.25 -7.14
C GLN A 59 2.57 12.37 -8.05
N VAL A 60 3.40 13.38 -8.22
CA VAL A 60 3.18 14.49 -9.13
C VAL A 60 4.22 14.41 -10.23
N ARG A 61 3.80 14.50 -11.47
CA ARG A 61 4.70 14.59 -12.61
C ARG A 61 4.35 15.82 -13.45
N ILE A 62 5.35 16.63 -13.69
CA ILE A 62 5.31 17.77 -14.58
C ILE A 62 6.18 17.45 -15.78
N SER A 63 5.64 17.70 -16.96
CA SER A 63 6.38 17.63 -18.23
C SER A 63 6.16 18.92 -18.98
N ASP A 64 7.22 19.65 -19.25
CA ASP A 64 7.18 20.85 -20.03
C ASP A 64 7.42 20.56 -21.53
N ILE A 65 7.12 21.52 -22.38
CA ILE A 65 7.35 21.44 -23.82
C ILE A 65 8.84 21.32 -24.08
N GLN A 66 9.20 20.31 -24.86
CA GLN A 66 10.58 20.11 -25.28
C GLN A 66 10.78 20.79 -26.63
N LYS A 67 11.75 21.71 -26.67
CA LYS A 67 12.15 22.42 -27.88
C LYS A 67 13.46 21.83 -28.39
N GLY A 68 13.53 21.61 -29.66
CA GLY A 68 14.73 21.07 -30.29
C GLY A 68 14.84 21.48 -31.76
N TYR A 69 15.96 21.09 -32.35
CA TYR A 69 16.24 21.31 -33.77
C TYR A 69 16.63 19.99 -34.39
N SER A 70 16.06 19.65 -35.54
CA SER A 70 16.39 18.43 -36.29
C SER A 70 17.77 18.50 -36.95
N ALA A 71 18.26 19.72 -37.30
CA ALA A 71 19.56 19.97 -37.89
C ALA A 71 20.04 21.39 -37.59
N PRO A 72 21.34 21.71 -37.78
CA PRO A 72 21.83 23.08 -37.75
C PRO A 72 21.04 23.99 -38.70
N ASN A 73 20.54 25.12 -38.20
CA ASN A 73 19.68 26.06 -38.90
C ASN A 73 18.28 25.55 -39.30
N ALA A 74 17.84 24.40 -38.83
CA ALA A 74 16.46 23.97 -38.96
C ALA A 74 15.53 24.85 -38.12
N PRO A 75 14.24 24.97 -38.45
CA PRO A 75 13.26 25.60 -37.57
C PRO A 75 13.14 24.84 -36.24
N GLU A 76 12.76 25.56 -35.18
CA GLU A 76 12.49 24.98 -33.89
C GLU A 76 11.31 23.98 -33.95
N GLU A 77 11.50 22.79 -33.44
CA GLU A 77 10.49 21.73 -33.40
C GLU A 77 10.09 21.47 -31.95
N TYR A 78 8.78 21.19 -31.74
CA TYR A 78 8.22 20.85 -30.42
C TYR A 78 7.90 19.36 -30.42
N ASN A 79 8.61 18.59 -29.60
CA ASN A 79 8.48 17.13 -29.59
C ASN A 79 7.47 16.58 -28.58
N SER A 80 6.85 17.44 -27.77
CA SER A 80 5.86 17.00 -26.78
C SER A 80 4.88 18.12 -26.43
N THR A 81 3.73 17.74 -25.92
CA THR A 81 2.81 18.65 -25.26
C THR A 81 3.12 18.66 -23.76
N SER A 82 3.10 19.84 -23.15
CA SER A 82 3.23 19.97 -21.71
C SER A 82 2.04 19.34 -20.99
N TYR A 83 2.27 18.76 -19.82
CA TYR A 83 1.20 18.20 -18.97
C TYR A 83 1.58 18.17 -17.50
N LYS A 84 0.57 18.13 -16.66
CA LYS A 84 0.65 17.74 -15.25
C LYS A 84 -0.14 16.47 -15.05
N SER A 85 0.43 15.54 -14.27
CA SER A 85 -0.27 14.34 -13.81
C SER A 85 -0.10 14.17 -12.33
N ASP A 86 -1.20 13.88 -11.64
CA ASP A 86 -1.23 13.56 -10.22
C ASP A 86 -1.78 12.14 -10.03
N TRP A 87 -1.08 11.32 -9.28
CA TRP A 87 -1.53 10.03 -8.80
C TRP A 87 -1.64 10.06 -7.29
N ARG A 88 -2.74 9.56 -6.76
CA ARG A 88 -2.96 9.38 -5.33
C ARG A 88 -3.32 7.94 -5.05
N TYR A 89 -2.58 7.33 -4.15
CA TYR A 89 -2.77 5.96 -3.71
C TYR A 89 -3.04 5.95 -2.21
N ASN A 90 -4.21 5.47 -1.82
CA ASN A 90 -4.61 5.35 -0.44
C ASN A 90 -4.86 3.88 -0.12
N THR A 91 -4.18 3.36 0.89
CA THR A 91 -4.43 2.02 1.41
C THR A 91 -4.67 2.12 2.91
N ASP A 92 -5.80 1.62 3.35
CA ASP A 92 -6.13 1.42 4.75
C ASP A 92 -6.24 -0.07 5.02
N TYR A 93 -5.49 -0.56 6.00
CA TYR A 93 -5.51 -1.94 6.43
C TYR A 93 -5.83 -2.00 7.92
N VAL A 94 -6.75 -2.88 8.26
CA VAL A 94 -7.14 -3.17 9.63
C VAL A 94 -7.07 -4.68 9.84
N ALA A 95 -6.43 -5.09 10.93
CA ALA A 95 -6.43 -6.49 11.35
C ALA A 95 -6.74 -6.61 12.84
N SER A 96 -7.46 -7.65 13.21
CA SER A 96 -7.70 -8.03 14.60
C SER A 96 -7.59 -9.53 14.75
N ASN A 97 -6.82 -9.94 15.76
CA ASN A 97 -6.65 -11.33 16.13
C ASN A 97 -7.08 -11.51 17.58
N ILE A 98 -7.78 -12.60 17.87
CA ILE A 98 -8.03 -13.04 19.24
C ILE A 98 -7.63 -14.51 19.34
N VAL A 99 -6.79 -14.80 20.31
CA VAL A 99 -6.26 -16.14 20.57
C VAL A 99 -6.53 -16.50 22.03
N LEU A 100 -7.15 -17.64 22.23
CA LEU A 100 -7.43 -18.24 23.51
C LEU A 100 -6.56 -19.49 23.67
N THR A 101 -5.83 -19.57 24.77
CA THR A 101 -5.04 -20.75 25.14
C THR A 101 -5.57 -21.29 26.45
N TRP A 102 -5.97 -22.58 26.45
CA TRP A 102 -6.48 -23.26 27.61
C TRP A 102 -5.62 -24.49 27.91
N THR A 103 -5.04 -24.52 29.13
CA THR A 103 -4.14 -25.57 29.59
C THR A 103 -4.66 -26.08 30.95
N PRO A 104 -5.70 -26.94 31.00
CA PRO A 104 -6.26 -27.44 32.24
C PRO A 104 -5.29 -28.36 32.95
N LYS A 105 -5.30 -28.32 34.29
CA LYS A 105 -4.51 -29.21 35.14
C LYS A 105 -5.22 -30.55 35.29
N LEU A 106 -4.87 -31.55 34.48
CA LEU A 106 -5.52 -32.86 34.43
C LEU A 106 -4.78 -33.96 35.22
N GLY A 107 -3.78 -33.58 36.03
CA GLY A 107 -2.93 -34.51 36.77
C GLY A 107 -1.58 -34.76 36.09
N THR A 108 -0.77 -35.68 36.65
CA THR A 108 0.63 -35.87 36.23
C THR A 108 0.79 -36.63 34.89
N ASN A 109 -0.20 -37.44 34.53
CA ASN A 109 -0.15 -38.32 33.35
C ASN A 109 -0.84 -37.74 32.11
N HIS A 110 -1.49 -36.59 32.22
CA HIS A 110 -2.29 -35.97 31.19
C HIS A 110 -1.87 -34.51 31.03
N ASN A 111 -1.42 -34.14 29.84
CA ASN A 111 -1.17 -32.75 29.52
C ASN A 111 -2.01 -32.39 28.29
N LEU A 112 -2.90 -31.41 28.45
CA LEU A 112 -3.77 -30.91 27.41
C LEU A 112 -3.50 -29.43 27.19
N ASN A 113 -3.28 -29.05 25.92
CA ASN A 113 -3.21 -27.67 25.51
C ASN A 113 -4.16 -27.44 24.34
N VAL A 114 -5.11 -26.56 24.53
CA VAL A 114 -6.09 -26.18 23.49
C VAL A 114 -5.87 -24.73 23.14
N VAL A 115 -5.64 -24.46 21.86
CA VAL A 115 -5.54 -23.11 21.32
C VAL A 115 -6.64 -22.91 20.29
N GLY A 116 -7.38 -21.85 20.44
CA GLY A 116 -8.40 -21.45 19.45
C GLY A 116 -8.37 -19.95 19.25
N GLY A 117 -8.83 -19.52 18.10
CA GLY A 117 -8.88 -18.09 17.82
C GLY A 117 -9.50 -17.75 16.49
N TRP A 118 -9.62 -16.46 16.27
CA TRP A 118 -10.03 -15.91 14.99
C TRP A 118 -9.18 -14.73 14.60
N ASN A 119 -9.12 -14.52 13.31
CA ASN A 119 -8.43 -13.44 12.65
C ASN A 119 -9.41 -12.75 11.70
N ILE A 120 -9.41 -11.44 11.69
CA ILE A 120 -10.18 -10.62 10.76
C ILE A 120 -9.23 -9.60 10.16
N GLU A 121 -9.22 -9.49 8.83
CA GLU A 121 -8.45 -8.50 8.11
C GLU A 121 -9.33 -7.79 7.09
N LYS A 122 -9.11 -6.49 6.95
CA LYS A 122 -9.75 -5.70 5.91
C LYS A 122 -8.73 -4.77 5.28
N THR A 123 -8.69 -4.76 3.96
CA THR A 123 -7.91 -3.83 3.15
C THR A 123 -8.87 -3.01 2.28
N ASN A 124 -8.74 -1.71 2.34
CA ASN A 124 -9.38 -0.77 1.44
C ASN A 124 -8.27 -0.07 0.63
N TYR A 125 -8.34 -0.18 -0.68
CA TYR A 125 -7.41 0.47 -1.60
C TYR A 125 -8.17 1.38 -2.53
N ARG A 126 -7.66 2.58 -2.74
CA ARG A 126 -8.19 3.57 -3.69
C ARG A 126 -7.05 4.24 -4.42
N ARG A 127 -7.20 4.37 -5.72
CA ARG A 127 -6.31 5.09 -6.62
C ARG A 127 -7.10 6.16 -7.35
N LEU A 128 -6.52 7.35 -7.45
CA LEU A 128 -7.00 8.42 -8.30
C LEU A 128 -5.85 8.89 -9.19
N TYR A 129 -6.13 9.01 -10.47
CA TYR A 129 -5.24 9.59 -11.46
C TYR A 129 -5.92 10.76 -12.14
N LEU A 130 -5.19 11.87 -12.22
CA LEU A 130 -5.60 13.07 -12.94
C LEU A 130 -4.47 13.49 -13.85
N GLN A 131 -4.80 13.85 -15.10
CA GLN A 131 -3.87 14.48 -16.04
C GLN A 131 -4.59 15.56 -16.81
N ARG A 132 -3.90 16.67 -17.02
CA ARG A 132 -4.31 17.73 -17.96
C ARG A 132 -3.10 18.19 -18.76
N ARG A 133 -3.32 18.53 -20.01
CA ARG A 133 -2.32 19.06 -20.92
C ARG A 133 -2.38 20.58 -21.01
N GLY A 134 -1.39 21.20 -21.68
CA GLY A 134 -1.35 22.64 -21.89
C GLY A 134 -0.87 23.40 -20.67
N LEU A 135 0.24 22.98 -20.05
CA LEU A 135 0.87 23.67 -18.92
C LEU A 135 1.39 25.05 -19.35
N LEU A 136 0.85 26.11 -18.78
CA LEU A 136 1.27 27.49 -19.07
C LEU A 136 2.56 27.89 -18.34
N ASN A 137 2.77 27.35 -17.14
CA ASN A 137 3.95 27.65 -16.32
C ASN A 137 4.33 26.44 -15.47
N TYR A 138 5.54 25.93 -15.65
CA TYR A 138 6.08 24.80 -14.88
C TYR A 138 6.48 25.18 -13.44
N GLN A 139 6.71 26.47 -13.14
CA GLN A 139 7.06 26.93 -11.80
C GLN A 139 5.86 26.94 -10.85
N THR A 140 4.66 27.14 -11.39
CA THR A 140 3.40 27.15 -10.63
C THR A 140 2.37 26.25 -11.31
N PRO A 141 2.60 24.92 -11.35
CA PRO A 141 1.76 24.01 -12.09
C PRO A 141 0.39 23.84 -11.41
N SER A 142 -0.65 24.39 -12.01
CA SER A 142 -2.04 24.27 -11.54
C SER A 142 -2.92 23.68 -12.63
N PHE A 143 -3.78 22.73 -12.30
CA PHE A 143 -4.77 22.19 -13.24
C PHE A 143 -5.75 23.26 -13.73
N GLU A 144 -6.02 24.29 -12.93
CA GLU A 144 -6.92 25.39 -13.29
C GLU A 144 -6.33 26.28 -14.39
N LEU A 145 -5.00 26.46 -14.37
CA LEU A 145 -4.28 27.37 -15.27
C LEU A 145 -3.78 26.69 -16.56
N MET A 146 -4.32 25.52 -16.91
CA MET A 146 -3.95 24.80 -18.12
C MET A 146 -4.84 25.21 -19.31
N ASP A 147 -4.22 25.43 -20.47
CA ASP A 147 -4.88 25.97 -21.65
C ASP A 147 -5.62 24.90 -22.50
N SER A 148 -5.30 23.63 -22.33
CA SER A 148 -5.92 22.54 -23.10
C SER A 148 -7.14 21.97 -22.38
N ASP A 149 -8.18 21.64 -23.13
CA ASP A 149 -9.33 20.86 -22.68
C ASP A 149 -9.06 19.34 -22.66
N GLU A 150 -7.85 18.93 -23.05
CA GLU A 150 -7.43 17.53 -22.97
C GLU A 150 -7.09 17.13 -21.54
N TYR A 151 -7.94 16.30 -20.97
CA TYR A 151 -7.73 15.75 -19.62
C TYR A 151 -7.99 14.25 -19.60
N ALA A 152 -7.38 13.57 -18.63
CA ALA A 152 -7.67 12.19 -18.29
C ALA A 152 -7.95 12.10 -16.79
N VAL A 153 -8.99 11.37 -16.45
CA VAL A 153 -9.35 11.01 -15.08
C VAL A 153 -9.55 9.52 -15.04
N ASP A 154 -8.90 8.85 -14.10
CA ASP A 154 -9.06 7.43 -13.86
C ASP A 154 -9.09 7.20 -12.36
N ASP A 155 -10.06 6.44 -11.89
CA ASP A 155 -10.15 6.01 -10.51
C ASP A 155 -10.34 4.50 -10.44
N ASP A 156 -9.72 3.90 -9.45
CA ASP A 156 -9.77 2.46 -9.24
C ASP A 156 -9.67 2.15 -7.74
N GLY A 157 -10.19 1.02 -7.35
CA GLY A 157 -10.09 0.59 -5.98
C GLY A 157 -10.74 -0.76 -5.71
N TYR A 158 -10.34 -1.35 -4.60
CA TYR A 158 -10.93 -2.58 -4.13
C TYR A 158 -11.06 -2.60 -2.61
N ASP A 159 -12.01 -3.37 -2.14
CA ASP A 159 -12.19 -3.75 -0.76
C ASP A 159 -11.96 -5.27 -0.65
N LYS A 160 -11.04 -5.67 0.21
CA LYS A 160 -10.74 -7.08 0.47
C LYS A 160 -10.91 -7.35 1.96
N SER A 161 -11.64 -8.42 2.29
CA SER A 161 -11.81 -8.88 3.66
C SER A 161 -11.45 -10.35 3.77
N LEU A 162 -10.76 -10.71 4.86
CA LEU A 162 -10.41 -12.07 5.22
C LEU A 162 -10.88 -12.34 6.63
N VAL A 163 -11.48 -13.49 6.85
CA VAL A 163 -11.85 -14.00 8.19
C VAL A 163 -11.36 -15.41 8.30
N GLY A 164 -10.60 -15.69 9.35
CA GLY A 164 -10.12 -17.03 9.66
C GLY A 164 -10.50 -17.43 11.07
N VAL A 165 -10.91 -18.69 11.25
CA VAL A 165 -11.12 -19.31 12.55
C VAL A 165 -10.25 -20.56 12.62
N PHE A 166 -9.55 -20.75 13.73
CA PHE A 166 -8.67 -21.91 13.89
C PHE A 166 -8.77 -22.50 15.27
N ALA A 167 -8.47 -23.80 15.36
CA ALA A 167 -8.31 -24.50 16.61
C ALA A 167 -7.17 -25.52 16.49
N ARG A 168 -6.44 -25.70 17.60
CA ARG A 168 -5.41 -26.72 17.77
C ARG A 168 -5.54 -27.37 19.13
N ILE A 169 -5.44 -28.69 19.17
CA ILE A 169 -5.46 -29.48 20.38
C ILE A 169 -4.16 -30.30 20.41
N ASN A 170 -3.39 -30.13 21.47
CA ASN A 170 -2.24 -30.97 21.78
C ASN A 170 -2.52 -31.73 23.06
N TYR A 171 -2.44 -33.06 22.99
CA TYR A 171 -2.66 -33.92 24.11
C TYR A 171 -1.50 -34.88 24.28
N THR A 172 -0.90 -34.90 25.48
CA THR A 172 0.16 -35.84 25.82
C THR A 172 -0.31 -36.76 26.95
N LEU A 173 -0.28 -38.06 26.69
CA LEU A 173 -0.65 -39.12 27.62
C LEU A 173 0.61 -39.81 28.15
N LEU A 174 0.70 -39.99 29.47
CA LEU A 174 1.80 -40.70 30.17
C LEU A 174 3.18 -40.16 29.85
N ASN A 175 3.31 -38.91 29.41
CA ASN A 175 4.54 -38.27 28.90
C ASN A 175 5.22 -39.06 27.74
N ARG A 176 4.47 -39.90 27.03
CA ARG A 176 4.97 -40.76 25.93
C ARG A 176 4.20 -40.62 24.63
N TYR A 177 2.89 -40.54 24.71
CA TYR A 177 2.03 -40.51 23.53
C TYR A 177 1.56 -39.07 23.29
N ILE A 178 1.91 -38.54 22.14
CA ILE A 178 1.57 -37.16 21.76
C ILE A 178 0.58 -37.21 20.62
N PHE A 179 -0.55 -36.56 20.79
CA PHE A 179 -1.59 -36.41 19.78
C PHE A 179 -1.74 -34.92 19.47
N GLU A 180 -1.70 -34.58 18.21
CA GLU A 180 -1.96 -33.22 17.74
C GLU A 180 -3.07 -33.22 16.69
N PHE A 181 -4.02 -32.33 16.87
CA PHE A 181 -5.06 -32.05 15.89
C PHE A 181 -5.12 -30.55 15.67
N SER A 182 -5.16 -30.11 14.41
CA SER A 182 -5.36 -28.71 14.04
C SER A 182 -6.32 -28.59 12.88
N ALA A 183 -7.17 -27.56 12.94
CA ALA A 183 -8.11 -27.21 11.89
C ALA A 183 -8.16 -25.69 11.72
N ARG A 184 -8.34 -25.23 10.47
CA ARG A 184 -8.55 -23.84 10.14
C ARG A 184 -9.60 -23.72 9.03
N TYR A 185 -10.45 -22.74 9.17
CA TYR A 185 -11.42 -22.36 8.17
C TYR A 185 -11.21 -20.88 7.83
N ASP A 186 -11.06 -20.58 6.54
CA ASP A 186 -10.85 -19.23 6.04
C ASP A 186 -11.94 -18.85 5.05
N GLY A 187 -12.49 -17.64 5.20
CA GLY A 187 -13.39 -16.99 4.29
C GLY A 187 -12.75 -15.73 3.71
N SER A 188 -12.95 -15.50 2.42
CA SER A 188 -12.48 -14.30 1.73
C SER A 188 -13.63 -13.66 0.96
N SER A 189 -13.68 -12.32 1.00
CA SER A 189 -14.48 -11.48 0.12
C SER A 189 -13.52 -10.67 -0.74
N LEU A 190 -13.60 -10.82 -2.04
CA LEU A 190 -12.88 -10.06 -3.05
C LEU A 190 -13.85 -9.14 -3.76
#